data_04bc686520348d51d1f7a27fb40a58db
#
_entry.id   04bc686520348d51d1f7a27fb40a58db
#
_cell.length_a   1.000
_cell.length_b   1.000
_cell.length_c   1.000
_cell.angle_alpha   90.00
_cell.angle_beta   90.00
_cell.angle_gamma   90.00
#
_symmetry.space_group_name_H-M   'P 1'
#
loop_
_entity.id
_entity.type
_entity.pdbx_description
1 polymer ?
#
loop_
_entity_poly.entity_id
_entity_poly.type
_entity_poly.pdbx_seq_one_letter_code
_entity_poly.pdbx_strand_id
1 'polypeptide(L)'
;MCALWASGYNTEANLGSLPPEWEAVAEKMVKMHGPATDALRAYYKDHEHNNRATTLSRYISFAMVVEPAPNFAYSVRQEEIPPDVMTLEDFNEVLAKFYVEAQLDLLWGQIQAAYNPVVAGVQGPMTKIVLETTGYLREVLRSDSPQTFTVYVEPLAGSNLNFRTVSDHYVVVMSGGENLRLEQLRHAFLHFLLDPLPLHFDAAIVPSRSLLKIAAVAPRLPNEYKNDYAGLYAECLIRAVEIELDHLTPDRRAAAINAAEGDGYILVRPLVTQLDKFQTIEPSIQLYFPEMATAISAGDESHRLKDVKFAPAVVESDAETTVDAAVLAARTEAIEKERALEQGESLIVAKDAPGAQAAFEKINQRWPGTPRAVYGLAVTAMMQQDPDRAKALFQNLTKSVKQDAPIAPGDAGVVAWAHVYLGRFDDLDDNRPQALAEYRLALAVPGAPVSARQAAQGGVQKAFQQPVDPNAWH
;
A
#
# COMPACT_ATOMS: atom_id res chain seq x y z
N MET A 1 -6.95 11.69 -10.21
CA MET A 1 -8.26 11.08 -10.58
C MET A 1 -8.74 11.46 -11.98
N CYS A 2 -8.67 12.71 -12.43
CA CYS A 2 -9.08 13.07 -13.81
C CYS A 2 -8.44 12.19 -14.90
N ALA A 3 -7.14 11.91 -14.82
CA ALA A 3 -6.46 11.02 -15.75
C ALA A 3 -7.03 9.58 -15.71
N LEU A 4 -7.31 9.06 -14.55
CA LEU A 4 -7.92 7.72 -14.41
C LEU A 4 -9.32 7.67 -15.02
N TRP A 5 -10.15 8.69 -14.79
CA TRP A 5 -11.45 8.78 -15.45
C TRP A 5 -11.33 8.86 -16.97
N ALA A 6 -10.40 9.66 -17.49
CA ALA A 6 -10.16 9.77 -18.93
C ALA A 6 -9.61 8.47 -19.54
N SER A 7 -8.89 7.66 -18.78
CA SER A 7 -8.36 6.36 -19.22
C SER A 7 -9.37 5.23 -19.21
N GLY A 8 -10.58 5.45 -18.67
CA GLY A 8 -11.62 4.42 -18.59
C GLY A 8 -11.66 3.69 -17.25
N TYR A 9 -10.88 4.11 -16.25
CA TYR A 9 -11.06 3.64 -14.89
C TYR A 9 -12.46 4.06 -14.41
N ASN A 10 -13.34 3.08 -14.36
CA ASN A 10 -14.69 3.29 -13.87
C ASN A 10 -14.69 3.04 -12.36
N THR A 11 -14.68 4.09 -11.56
CA THR A 11 -14.98 3.94 -10.14
C THR A 11 -16.42 3.43 -10.05
N GLU A 12 -16.72 2.55 -9.11
CA GLU A 12 -18.08 2.03 -8.86
C GLU A 12 -19.08 3.14 -8.46
N ALA A 13 -18.62 4.38 -8.32
CA ALA A 13 -19.46 5.55 -8.17
C ALA A 13 -20.28 5.72 -9.43
N ASN A 14 -21.59 5.48 -9.34
CA ASN A 14 -22.53 5.98 -10.33
C ASN A 14 -22.27 7.47 -10.50
N LEU A 15 -22.10 7.95 -11.74
CA LEU A 15 -21.94 9.37 -12.05
C LEU A 15 -22.98 10.22 -11.30
N GLY A 16 -24.23 9.79 -11.27
CA GLY A 16 -25.31 10.47 -10.55
C GLY A 16 -25.23 10.46 -9.01
N SER A 17 -24.17 9.88 -8.42
CA SER A 17 -23.89 9.99 -6.98
C SER A 17 -22.87 11.09 -6.65
N LEU A 18 -22.27 11.70 -7.67
CA LEU A 18 -21.34 12.81 -7.50
C LEU A 18 -22.09 14.14 -7.35
N PRO A 19 -21.54 15.13 -6.63
CA PRO A 19 -22.05 16.49 -6.70
C PRO A 19 -22.02 16.98 -8.16
N PRO A 20 -22.97 17.87 -8.58
CA PRO A 20 -23.14 18.25 -10.00
C PRO A 20 -21.87 18.76 -10.69
N GLU A 21 -21.04 19.52 -9.96
CA GLU A 21 -19.78 20.05 -10.50
C GLU A 21 -18.78 18.93 -10.80
N TRP A 22 -18.75 17.91 -9.98
CA TRP A 22 -17.86 16.75 -10.12
C TRP A 22 -18.38 15.76 -11.15
N GLU A 23 -19.70 15.61 -11.26
CA GLU A 23 -20.33 14.84 -12.33
C GLU A 23 -19.97 15.43 -13.70
N ALA A 24 -20.05 16.75 -13.85
CA ALA A 24 -19.67 17.44 -15.08
C ALA A 24 -18.16 17.25 -15.40
N VAL A 25 -17.27 17.26 -14.38
CA VAL A 25 -15.85 16.97 -14.58
C VAL A 25 -15.64 15.52 -15.01
N ALA A 26 -16.28 14.56 -14.36
CA ALA A 26 -16.17 13.14 -14.70
C ALA A 26 -16.66 12.88 -16.13
N GLU A 27 -17.83 13.42 -16.50
CA GLU A 27 -18.35 13.32 -17.86
C GLU A 27 -17.41 13.93 -18.90
N LYS A 28 -16.82 15.11 -18.60
CA LYS A 28 -15.84 15.75 -19.49
C LYS A 28 -14.63 14.83 -19.70
N MET A 29 -14.10 14.22 -18.63
CA MET A 29 -12.96 13.32 -18.72
C MET A 29 -13.27 12.06 -19.56
N VAL A 30 -14.40 11.42 -19.32
CA VAL A 30 -14.84 10.23 -20.07
C VAL A 30 -15.01 10.52 -21.58
N LYS A 31 -15.59 11.68 -21.92
CA LYS A 31 -15.85 12.10 -23.30
C LYS A 31 -14.62 12.71 -24.00
N MET A 32 -13.52 12.87 -23.29
CA MET A 32 -12.33 13.51 -23.83
C MET A 32 -11.65 12.65 -24.88
N HIS A 33 -11.17 13.27 -25.94
CA HIS A 33 -10.41 12.66 -27.03
C HIS A 33 -9.25 13.57 -27.42
N GLY A 34 -8.14 12.97 -27.78
CA GLY A 34 -6.95 13.67 -28.23
C GLY A 34 -5.70 12.80 -28.15
N PRO A 35 -4.60 13.19 -28.75
CA PRO A 35 -3.40 12.37 -28.81
C PRO A 35 -2.85 11.97 -27.44
N ALA A 36 -2.86 12.89 -26.47
CA ALA A 36 -2.39 12.59 -25.12
C ALA A 36 -3.39 11.72 -24.35
N THR A 37 -4.69 11.95 -24.55
CA THR A 37 -5.76 11.11 -23.96
C THR A 37 -5.72 9.69 -24.52
N ASP A 38 -5.48 9.53 -25.81
CA ASP A 38 -5.38 8.20 -26.45
C ASP A 38 -4.12 7.46 -25.97
N ALA A 39 -2.99 8.17 -25.81
CA ALA A 39 -1.78 7.60 -25.21
C ALA A 39 -2.00 7.19 -23.76
N LEU A 40 -2.73 8.00 -22.98
CA LEU A 40 -3.10 7.69 -21.59
C LEU A 40 -3.97 6.42 -21.52
N ARG A 41 -4.95 6.27 -22.40
CA ARG A 41 -5.80 5.06 -22.47
C ARG A 41 -5.01 3.82 -22.83
N ALA A 42 -4.11 3.92 -23.80
CA ALA A 42 -3.22 2.84 -24.18
C ALA A 42 -2.33 2.43 -22.98
N TYR A 43 -1.71 3.42 -22.36
CA TYR A 43 -0.88 3.20 -21.18
C TYR A 43 -1.66 2.51 -20.05
N TYR A 44 -2.86 3.01 -19.71
CA TYR A 44 -3.70 2.42 -18.66
C TYR A 44 -4.05 0.97 -18.96
N LYS A 45 -4.46 0.68 -20.22
CA LYS A 45 -4.82 -0.67 -20.65
C LYS A 45 -3.64 -1.66 -20.53
N ASP A 46 -2.43 -1.18 -20.84
CA ASP A 46 -1.22 -2.01 -20.79
C ASP A 46 -0.73 -2.25 -19.33
N HIS A 47 -1.17 -1.40 -18.39
CA HIS A 47 -0.78 -1.45 -16.97
C HIS A 47 -1.96 -1.75 -16.03
N GLU A 48 -3.14 -2.03 -16.58
CA GLU A 48 -4.32 -2.38 -15.78
C GLU A 48 -4.10 -3.71 -15.07
N HIS A 49 -4.38 -3.72 -13.77
CA HIS A 49 -4.38 -4.94 -12.98
C HIS A 49 -5.79 -5.54 -12.92
N ASN A 50 -5.89 -6.86 -12.79
CA ASN A 50 -7.18 -7.56 -12.66
C ASN A 50 -8.02 -7.10 -11.45
N ASN A 51 -7.37 -6.55 -10.43
CA ASN A 51 -8.02 -5.95 -9.27
C ASN A 51 -7.99 -4.42 -9.39
N ARG A 52 -9.19 -3.81 -9.48
CA ARG A 52 -9.34 -2.35 -9.59
C ARG A 52 -8.81 -1.59 -8.37
N ALA A 53 -8.98 -2.14 -7.17
CA ALA A 53 -8.45 -1.51 -5.96
C ALA A 53 -6.93 -1.46 -5.97
N THR A 54 -6.28 -2.55 -6.40
CA THR A 54 -4.82 -2.60 -6.60
C THR A 54 -4.37 -1.60 -7.65
N THR A 55 -5.08 -1.50 -8.78
CA THR A 55 -4.77 -0.50 -9.81
C THR A 55 -4.81 0.92 -9.23
N LEU A 56 -5.90 1.28 -8.54
CA LEU A 56 -6.02 2.61 -7.91
C LEU A 56 -4.92 2.87 -6.89
N SER A 57 -4.61 1.88 -6.06
CA SER A 57 -3.55 1.97 -5.05
C SER A 57 -2.19 2.31 -5.65
N ARG A 58 -1.81 1.69 -6.80
CA ARG A 58 -0.55 1.99 -7.50
C ARG A 58 -0.49 3.45 -7.98
N TYR A 59 -1.58 3.95 -8.57
CA TYR A 59 -1.63 5.35 -9.00
C TYR A 59 -1.63 6.34 -7.83
N ILE A 60 -2.19 5.96 -6.69
CA ILE A 60 -2.07 6.74 -5.46
C ILE A 60 -0.61 6.74 -4.97
N SER A 61 0.05 5.58 -4.92
CA SER A 61 1.47 5.48 -4.55
C SER A 61 2.36 6.31 -5.51
N PHE A 62 2.08 6.24 -6.82
CA PHE A 62 2.76 7.09 -7.81
C PHE A 62 2.59 8.59 -7.48
N ALA A 63 1.37 9.04 -7.18
CA ALA A 63 1.11 10.44 -6.86
C ALA A 63 1.86 10.94 -5.61
N MET A 64 2.27 10.04 -4.72
CA MET A 64 3.02 10.39 -3.51
C MET A 64 4.54 10.55 -3.75
N VAL A 65 5.06 10.05 -4.85
CA VAL A 65 6.50 10.08 -5.16
C VAL A 65 6.85 10.99 -6.33
N VAL A 66 5.90 11.79 -6.80
CA VAL A 66 6.12 12.77 -7.88
C VAL A 66 5.88 14.20 -7.40
N GLU A 67 6.57 15.14 -8.04
CA GLU A 67 6.35 16.57 -7.85
C GLU A 67 4.95 16.97 -8.34
N PRO A 68 4.41 18.08 -7.83
CA PRO A 68 3.15 18.63 -8.33
C PRO A 68 3.20 18.96 -9.85
N ALA A 69 1.98 19.09 -10.41
CA ALA A 69 1.82 19.60 -11.77
C ALA A 69 2.62 20.91 -12.00
N PRO A 70 3.09 21.17 -13.23
CA PRO A 70 2.91 20.36 -14.44
C PRO A 70 4.01 19.32 -14.68
N ASN A 71 5.04 19.29 -13.85
CA ASN A 71 6.27 18.54 -14.15
C ASN A 71 6.12 17.04 -13.86
N PHE A 72 5.44 16.66 -12.77
CA PHE A 72 5.30 15.28 -12.31
C PHE A 72 6.64 14.50 -12.29
N ALA A 73 7.76 15.22 -12.10
CA ALA A 73 9.07 14.58 -11.94
C ALA A 73 9.08 13.76 -10.64
N TYR A 74 9.85 12.68 -10.61
CA TYR A 74 10.00 11.95 -9.36
C TYR A 74 10.65 12.84 -8.28
N SER A 75 10.02 12.95 -7.13
CA SER A 75 10.49 13.72 -5.97
C SER A 75 11.44 12.93 -5.08
N VAL A 76 11.57 11.63 -5.34
CA VAL A 76 12.44 10.69 -4.63
C VAL A 76 13.52 10.18 -5.57
N ARG A 77 14.63 9.69 -5.01
CA ARG A 77 15.68 9.05 -5.81
C ARG A 77 15.16 7.75 -6.40
N GLN A 78 15.74 7.34 -7.50
CA GLN A 78 15.32 6.17 -8.26
C GLN A 78 15.32 4.88 -7.44
N GLU A 79 16.31 4.74 -6.54
CA GLU A 79 16.44 3.61 -5.63
C GLU A 79 15.37 3.60 -4.53
N GLU A 80 14.70 4.72 -4.33
CA GLU A 80 13.63 4.92 -3.34
C GLU A 80 12.23 4.79 -3.96
N ILE A 81 12.13 4.65 -5.30
CA ILE A 81 10.85 4.44 -5.97
C ILE A 81 10.32 3.06 -5.59
N PRO A 82 9.10 2.97 -5.01
CA PRO A 82 8.50 1.67 -4.70
C PRO A 82 8.40 0.78 -5.94
N PRO A 83 8.67 -0.53 -5.83
CA PRO A 83 8.60 -1.44 -6.99
C PRO A 83 7.24 -1.49 -7.68
N ASP A 84 6.13 -1.28 -6.98
CA ASP A 84 4.81 -1.17 -7.59
C ASP A 84 4.67 0.10 -8.45
N VAL A 85 5.30 1.20 -8.04
CA VAL A 85 5.38 2.45 -8.81
C VAL A 85 6.32 2.31 -10.00
N MET A 86 7.37 1.49 -9.90
CA MET A 86 8.27 1.23 -11.02
C MET A 86 7.54 0.65 -12.23
N THR A 87 6.44 -0.06 -12.03
CA THR A 87 5.57 -0.50 -13.12
C THR A 87 4.87 0.66 -13.84
N LEU A 88 4.83 1.84 -13.21
CA LEU A 88 4.20 3.06 -13.72
C LEU A 88 5.22 4.18 -14.02
N GLU A 89 6.51 3.87 -14.15
CA GLU A 89 7.57 4.89 -14.26
C GLU A 89 7.38 5.88 -15.40
N ASP A 90 6.89 5.44 -16.56
CA ASP A 90 6.62 6.32 -17.72
C ASP A 90 5.33 7.13 -17.57
N PHE A 91 4.55 6.84 -16.52
CA PHE A 91 3.25 7.50 -16.33
C PHE A 91 3.37 9.00 -16.11
N ASN A 92 4.45 9.47 -15.52
CA ASN A 92 4.73 10.89 -15.31
C ASN A 92 4.75 11.67 -16.63
N GLU A 93 5.36 11.12 -17.71
CA GLU A 93 5.39 11.77 -19.02
C GLU A 93 4.02 11.76 -19.70
N VAL A 94 3.31 10.63 -19.59
CA VAL A 94 1.95 10.49 -20.14
C VAL A 94 1.00 11.45 -19.41
N LEU A 95 1.11 11.51 -18.08
CA LEU A 95 0.31 12.39 -17.24
C LEU A 95 0.58 13.87 -17.55
N ALA A 96 1.85 14.27 -17.73
CA ALA A 96 2.21 15.64 -18.06
C ALA A 96 1.61 16.08 -19.41
N LYS A 97 1.66 15.24 -20.43
CA LYS A 97 1.04 15.52 -21.74
C LYS A 97 -0.48 15.62 -21.63
N PHE A 98 -1.09 14.70 -20.89
CA PHE A 98 -2.54 14.71 -20.63
C PHE A 98 -2.95 15.96 -19.84
N TYR A 99 -2.18 16.36 -18.81
CA TYR A 99 -2.45 17.57 -18.03
C TYR A 99 -2.60 18.81 -18.87
N VAL A 100 -1.69 18.97 -19.86
CA VAL A 100 -1.70 20.10 -20.81
C VAL A 100 -2.89 20.01 -21.78
N GLU A 101 -3.11 18.83 -22.38
CA GLU A 101 -4.22 18.62 -23.35
C GLU A 101 -5.59 18.82 -22.68
N ALA A 102 -5.76 18.30 -21.46
CA ALA A 102 -6.99 18.43 -20.71
C ALA A 102 -7.19 19.82 -20.08
N GLN A 103 -6.17 20.69 -20.13
CA GLN A 103 -6.18 22.01 -19.49
C GLN A 103 -6.58 21.91 -18.01
N LEU A 104 -5.96 20.97 -17.27
CA LEU A 104 -6.36 20.67 -15.89
C LEU A 104 -6.12 21.85 -14.93
N ASP A 105 -5.17 22.75 -15.23
CA ASP A 105 -4.95 23.99 -14.50
C ASP A 105 -6.16 24.93 -14.58
N LEU A 106 -6.71 25.12 -15.80
CA LEU A 106 -7.91 25.92 -16.01
C LEU A 106 -9.14 25.27 -15.39
N LEU A 107 -9.28 23.95 -15.55
CA LEU A 107 -10.35 23.17 -14.93
C LEU A 107 -10.31 23.30 -13.40
N TRP A 108 -9.11 23.18 -12.81
CA TRP A 108 -8.93 23.35 -11.38
C TRP A 108 -9.37 24.73 -10.90
N GLY A 109 -8.98 25.80 -11.63
CA GLY A 109 -9.43 27.16 -11.31
C GLY A 109 -10.95 27.32 -11.33
N GLN A 110 -11.65 26.59 -12.19
CA GLN A 110 -13.11 26.61 -12.30
C GLN A 110 -13.81 25.88 -11.14
N ILE A 111 -13.27 24.76 -10.69
CA ILE A 111 -13.90 23.89 -9.67
C ILE A 111 -13.42 24.19 -8.24
N GLN A 112 -12.39 24.99 -8.05
CA GLN A 112 -11.80 25.27 -6.73
C GLN A 112 -12.84 25.85 -5.75
N ALA A 113 -13.74 26.70 -6.23
CA ALA A 113 -14.80 27.26 -5.41
C ALA A 113 -15.79 26.19 -4.89
N ALA A 114 -16.05 25.16 -5.70
CA ALA A 114 -16.87 24.02 -5.29
C ALA A 114 -16.10 23.02 -4.42
N TYR A 115 -14.75 22.95 -4.60
CA TYR A 115 -13.89 22.04 -3.83
C TYR A 115 -13.74 22.48 -2.37
N ASN A 116 -13.58 23.77 -2.11
CA ASN A 116 -13.33 24.29 -0.76
C ASN A 116 -14.39 23.87 0.27
N PRO A 117 -15.72 23.93 -0.01
CA PRO A 117 -16.74 23.45 0.91
C PRO A 117 -16.64 21.95 1.20
N VAL A 118 -16.26 21.14 0.21
CA VAL A 118 -16.10 19.68 0.39
C VAL A 118 -14.97 19.39 1.39
N VAL A 119 -13.82 20.07 1.23
CA VAL A 119 -12.71 19.96 2.19
C VAL A 119 -13.10 20.46 3.57
N ALA A 120 -13.77 21.61 3.65
CA ALA A 120 -14.26 22.17 4.91
C ALA A 120 -15.23 21.22 5.63
N GLY A 121 -16.06 20.49 4.87
CA GLY A 121 -16.97 19.49 5.39
C GLY A 121 -16.26 18.30 6.07
N VAL A 122 -15.03 17.98 5.65
CA VAL A 122 -14.21 16.91 6.25
C VAL A 122 -13.42 17.40 7.47
N GLN A 123 -12.98 18.67 7.48
CA GLN A 123 -12.11 19.21 8.54
C GLN A 123 -12.72 19.13 9.94
N GLY A 124 -13.99 19.52 10.09
CA GLY A 124 -14.68 19.48 11.38
C GLY A 124 -14.78 18.06 11.96
N PRO A 125 -15.35 17.10 11.22
CA PRO A 125 -15.40 15.69 11.61
C PRO A 125 -14.02 15.10 11.89
N MET A 126 -13.01 15.39 11.06
CA MET A 126 -11.64 14.90 11.28
C MET A 126 -11.04 15.46 12.58
N THR A 127 -11.22 16.76 12.83
CA THR A 127 -10.77 17.36 14.10
C THR A 127 -11.40 16.68 15.30
N LYS A 128 -12.69 16.36 15.23
CA LYS A 128 -13.39 15.62 16.28
C LYS A 128 -12.77 14.23 16.48
N ILE A 129 -12.57 13.46 15.39
CA ILE A 129 -11.92 12.14 15.44
C ILE A 129 -10.56 12.24 16.12
N VAL A 130 -9.72 13.20 15.71
CA VAL A 130 -8.39 13.39 16.29
C VAL A 130 -8.48 13.66 17.79
N LEU A 131 -9.31 14.61 18.22
CA LEU A 131 -9.44 14.99 19.62
C LEU A 131 -10.00 13.85 20.49
N GLU A 132 -11.02 13.16 20.03
CA GLU A 132 -11.62 12.05 20.77
C GLU A 132 -10.64 10.87 20.89
N THR A 133 -9.97 10.51 19.78
CA THR A 133 -9.05 9.38 19.74
C THR A 133 -7.78 9.65 20.55
N THR A 134 -7.12 10.80 20.33
CA THR A 134 -5.91 11.15 21.08
C THR A 134 -6.20 11.41 22.55
N GLY A 135 -7.35 12.00 22.86
CA GLY A 135 -7.80 12.19 24.24
C GLY A 135 -8.03 10.84 24.97
N TYR A 136 -8.70 9.88 24.33
CA TYR A 136 -8.91 8.55 24.87
C TYR A 136 -7.60 7.80 25.10
N LEU A 137 -6.70 7.81 24.11
CA LEU A 137 -5.41 7.13 24.16
C LEU A 137 -4.35 7.90 24.96
N ARG A 138 -4.63 9.15 25.37
CA ARG A 138 -3.68 10.08 26.01
C ARG A 138 -2.38 10.25 25.22
N GLU A 139 -2.53 10.25 23.87
CA GLU A 139 -1.41 10.47 22.96
C GLU A 139 -1.32 11.93 22.57
N VAL A 140 -0.08 12.41 22.44
CA VAL A 140 0.22 13.79 22.01
C VAL A 140 0.79 13.73 20.60
N LEU A 141 0.03 14.28 19.64
CA LEU A 141 0.55 14.45 18.29
C LEU A 141 1.62 15.55 18.30
N ARG A 142 2.81 15.17 17.90
CA ARG A 142 3.95 16.10 17.85
C ARG A 142 4.05 16.70 16.45
N SER A 143 4.09 18.02 16.38
CA SER A 143 4.26 18.75 15.11
C SER A 143 5.64 18.57 14.47
N ASP A 144 6.63 18.12 15.25
CA ASP A 144 7.99 17.83 14.81
C ASP A 144 8.21 16.31 14.50
N SER A 145 7.16 15.51 14.55
CA SER A 145 7.24 14.09 14.16
C SER A 145 7.46 13.98 12.64
N PRO A 146 8.36 13.11 12.18
CA PRO A 146 8.47 12.77 10.76
C PRO A 146 7.20 12.07 10.26
N GLN A 147 6.48 11.38 11.14
CA GLN A 147 5.25 10.69 10.80
C GLN A 147 4.09 11.67 10.65
N THR A 148 3.38 11.59 9.54
CA THR A 148 2.21 12.42 9.25
C THR A 148 1.01 11.57 8.88
N PHE A 149 -0.18 12.09 9.23
CA PHE A 149 -1.45 11.56 8.75
C PHE A 149 -2.11 12.61 7.86
N THR A 150 -2.24 12.32 6.57
CA THR A 150 -2.76 13.25 5.57
C THR A 150 -4.03 12.70 4.94
N VAL A 151 -5.08 13.51 4.92
CA VAL A 151 -6.35 13.18 4.26
C VAL A 151 -6.46 14.00 2.98
N TYR A 152 -6.44 13.32 1.84
CA TYR A 152 -6.75 13.92 0.55
C TYR A 152 -8.24 13.73 0.27
N VAL A 153 -8.94 14.84 0.12
CA VAL A 153 -10.34 14.83 -0.29
C VAL A 153 -10.39 14.87 -1.81
N GLU A 154 -10.79 13.76 -2.42
CA GLU A 154 -10.84 13.60 -3.88
C GLU A 154 -12.26 13.13 -4.29
N PRO A 155 -13.15 14.03 -4.64
CA PRO A 155 -14.54 13.69 -4.95
C PRO A 155 -14.69 12.66 -6.07
N LEU A 156 -13.72 12.56 -6.97
CA LEU A 156 -13.73 11.58 -8.07
C LEU A 156 -13.20 10.19 -7.66
N ALA A 157 -12.77 9.99 -6.40
CA ALA A 157 -12.24 8.71 -5.93
C ALA A 157 -13.32 7.62 -5.72
N GLY A 158 -14.60 8.00 -5.76
CA GLY A 158 -15.71 7.10 -5.50
C GLY A 158 -15.95 6.87 -4.01
N SER A 159 -16.77 5.86 -3.68
CA SER A 159 -17.22 5.60 -2.31
C SER A 159 -16.19 4.90 -1.42
N ASN A 160 -15.08 4.42 -1.98
CA ASN A 160 -14.08 3.68 -1.24
C ASN A 160 -13.02 4.61 -0.64
N LEU A 161 -12.71 4.40 0.64
CA LEU A 161 -11.58 5.02 1.28
C LEU A 161 -10.33 4.21 0.91
N ASN A 162 -9.32 4.89 0.35
CA ASN A 162 -8.02 4.30 0.08
C ASN A 162 -7.04 4.74 1.15
N PHE A 163 -6.36 3.77 1.76
CA PHE A 163 -5.35 3.99 2.78
C PHE A 163 -4.00 3.48 2.29
N ARG A 164 -2.97 4.30 2.44
CA ARG A 164 -1.60 3.96 2.05
C ARG A 164 -0.60 4.53 3.06
N THR A 165 0.43 3.74 3.32
CA THR A 165 1.61 4.21 4.04
C THR A 165 2.76 4.35 3.05
N VAL A 166 3.35 5.54 2.98
CA VAL A 166 4.51 5.84 2.12
C VAL A 166 5.59 6.43 3.02
N SER A 167 6.64 5.68 3.27
CA SER A 167 7.66 6.01 4.30
C SER A 167 6.99 6.27 5.66
N ASP A 168 7.19 7.46 6.23
CA ASP A 168 6.60 7.89 7.50
C ASP A 168 5.25 8.61 7.33
N HIS A 169 4.67 8.59 6.13
CA HIS A 169 3.43 9.29 5.82
C HIS A 169 2.26 8.31 5.67
N TYR A 170 1.25 8.48 6.51
CA TYR A 170 -0.03 7.81 6.39
C TYR A 170 -0.97 8.67 5.56
N VAL A 171 -1.43 8.13 4.44
CA VAL A 171 -2.25 8.85 3.47
C VAL A 171 -3.59 8.19 3.33
N VAL A 172 -4.65 8.98 3.47
CA VAL A 172 -6.02 8.56 3.20
C VAL A 172 -6.54 9.37 2.02
N VAL A 173 -7.10 8.70 1.02
CA VAL A 173 -7.82 9.33 -0.08
C VAL A 173 -9.29 8.97 0.04
N MET A 174 -10.15 9.97 0.15
CA MET A 174 -11.59 9.80 0.31
C MET A 174 -12.38 10.80 -0.53
N SER A 175 -13.61 10.45 -0.89
CA SER A 175 -14.42 11.29 -1.80
C SER A 175 -14.94 12.59 -1.17
N GLY A 176 -15.12 12.65 0.12
CA GLY A 176 -15.82 13.76 0.75
C GLY A 176 -17.34 13.75 0.43
N GLY A 177 -18.06 14.80 0.85
CA GLY A 177 -19.50 14.96 0.59
C GLY A 177 -20.40 14.58 1.77
N GLU A 178 -21.71 14.42 1.52
CA GLU A 178 -22.70 14.22 2.59
C GLU A 178 -22.60 12.86 3.28
N ASN A 179 -22.08 11.84 2.58
CA ASN A 179 -21.95 10.47 3.07
C ASN A 179 -20.51 10.17 3.53
N LEU A 180 -19.97 11.01 4.41
CA LEU A 180 -18.63 10.78 4.98
C LEU A 180 -18.60 9.48 5.76
N ARG A 181 -17.68 8.61 5.40
CA ARG A 181 -17.42 7.35 6.13
C ARG A 181 -16.52 7.62 7.32
N LEU A 182 -17.05 8.34 8.31
CA LEU A 182 -16.27 8.77 9.49
C LEU A 182 -15.72 7.60 10.30
N GLU A 183 -16.43 6.48 10.34
CA GLU A 183 -15.97 5.25 10.98
C GLU A 183 -14.69 4.72 10.30
N GLN A 184 -14.68 4.68 8.96
CA GLN A 184 -13.49 4.24 8.22
C GLN A 184 -12.32 5.23 8.36
N LEU A 185 -12.61 6.54 8.42
CA LEU A 185 -11.59 7.55 8.64
C LEU A 185 -10.99 7.45 10.05
N ARG A 186 -11.83 7.21 11.09
CA ARG A 186 -11.39 6.94 12.45
C ARG A 186 -10.54 5.66 12.50
N HIS A 187 -10.98 4.62 11.82
CA HIS A 187 -10.24 3.36 11.72
C HIS A 187 -8.85 3.56 11.11
N ALA A 188 -8.76 4.27 10.00
CA ALA A 188 -7.48 4.62 9.38
C ALA A 188 -6.58 5.47 10.29
N PHE A 189 -7.17 6.40 11.05
CA PHE A 189 -6.41 7.19 12.02
C PHE A 189 -5.92 6.36 13.22
N LEU A 190 -6.71 5.36 13.64
CA LEU A 190 -6.27 4.41 14.67
C LEU A 190 -5.11 3.53 14.19
N HIS A 191 -5.08 3.11 12.92
CA HIS A 191 -3.92 2.45 12.34
C HIS A 191 -2.66 3.32 12.45
N PHE A 192 -2.75 4.61 12.11
CA PHE A 192 -1.63 5.53 12.27
C PHE A 192 -1.07 5.57 13.70
N LEU A 193 -1.93 5.51 14.71
CA LEU A 193 -1.51 5.60 16.12
C LEU A 193 -1.07 4.26 16.70
N LEU A 194 -1.70 3.15 16.31
CA LEU A 194 -1.60 1.88 17.04
C LEU A 194 -0.78 0.80 16.31
N ASP A 195 -0.68 0.81 14.98
CA ASP A 195 0.11 -0.18 14.23
C ASP A 195 1.58 -0.26 14.66
N PRO A 196 2.25 0.86 15.01
CA PRO A 196 3.63 0.80 15.46
C PRO A 196 3.82 0.07 16.80
N LEU A 197 2.78 -0.01 17.66
CA LEU A 197 2.93 -0.53 19.01
C LEU A 197 3.28 -2.01 19.08
N PRO A 198 2.55 -2.94 18.41
CA PRO A 198 2.92 -4.36 18.40
C PRO A 198 4.29 -4.63 17.79
N LEU A 199 4.72 -3.80 16.85
CA LEU A 199 6.04 -3.93 16.22
C LEU A 199 7.14 -3.43 17.15
N HIS A 200 6.93 -2.29 17.80
CA HIS A 200 7.90 -1.70 18.72
C HIS A 200 8.05 -2.54 20.00
N PHE A 201 6.97 -3.14 20.48
CA PHE A 201 6.91 -3.96 21.69
C PHE A 201 6.71 -5.45 21.37
N ASP A 202 7.32 -5.96 20.29
CA ASP A 202 7.17 -7.36 19.86
C ASP A 202 7.41 -8.36 21.01
N ALA A 203 8.42 -8.13 21.84
CA ALA A 203 8.73 -8.99 22.99
C ALA A 203 7.55 -9.13 23.97
N ALA A 204 6.67 -8.13 24.08
CA ALA A 204 5.51 -8.16 24.97
C ALA A 204 4.35 -8.99 24.40
N ILE A 205 4.22 -9.09 23.07
CA ILE A 205 3.15 -9.86 22.41
C ILE A 205 3.55 -11.31 22.12
N VAL A 206 4.86 -11.63 22.05
CA VAL A 206 5.37 -12.98 21.77
C VAL A 206 4.76 -14.08 22.66
N PRO A 207 4.56 -13.88 23.99
CA PRO A 207 3.96 -14.92 24.84
C PRO A 207 2.58 -15.38 24.40
N SER A 208 1.78 -14.50 23.79
CA SER A 208 0.42 -14.81 23.33
C SER A 208 0.36 -15.20 21.84
N ARG A 209 1.48 -15.24 21.12
CA ARG A 209 1.56 -15.51 19.66
C ARG A 209 0.94 -16.86 19.25
N SER A 210 0.92 -17.85 20.15
CA SER A 210 0.30 -19.15 19.85
C SER A 210 -1.20 -19.05 19.56
N LEU A 211 -1.87 -17.97 20.00
CA LEU A 211 -3.28 -17.70 19.74
C LEU A 211 -3.58 -17.46 18.25
N LEU A 212 -2.58 -17.05 17.46
CA LEU A 212 -2.73 -16.89 16.01
C LEU A 212 -3.27 -18.16 15.34
N LYS A 213 -2.86 -19.35 15.81
CA LYS A 213 -3.35 -20.62 15.26
C LYS A 213 -4.85 -20.80 15.44
N ILE A 214 -5.43 -20.22 16.48
CA ILE A 214 -6.87 -20.26 16.73
C ILE A 214 -7.59 -19.25 15.85
N ALA A 215 -7.05 -18.04 15.71
CA ALA A 215 -7.63 -17.01 14.85
C ALA A 215 -7.59 -17.42 13.36
N ALA A 216 -6.50 -18.02 12.91
CA ALA A 216 -6.26 -18.36 11.50
C ALA A 216 -7.30 -19.32 10.91
N VAL A 217 -8.03 -20.08 11.73
CA VAL A 217 -9.11 -20.99 11.26
C VAL A 217 -10.46 -20.27 11.11
N ALA A 218 -10.59 -19.00 11.56
CA ALA A 218 -11.82 -18.24 11.43
C ALA A 218 -12.11 -17.91 9.96
N PRO A 219 -13.29 -18.28 9.42
CA PRO A 219 -13.59 -18.13 8.00
C PRO A 219 -13.65 -16.67 7.53
N ARG A 220 -14.03 -15.74 8.41
CA ARG A 220 -14.17 -14.31 8.08
C ARG A 220 -12.92 -13.49 8.34
N LEU A 221 -11.94 -14.04 9.07
CA LEU A 221 -10.69 -13.31 9.29
C LEU A 221 -9.96 -13.14 7.96
N PRO A 222 -9.58 -11.91 7.57
CA PRO A 222 -8.81 -11.66 6.36
C PRO A 222 -7.49 -12.44 6.35
N ASN A 223 -7.08 -12.88 5.17
CA ASN A 223 -5.91 -13.74 5.03
C ASN A 223 -4.60 -13.06 5.47
N GLU A 224 -4.52 -11.74 5.36
CA GLU A 224 -3.40 -10.93 5.83
C GLU A 224 -3.11 -11.14 7.32
N TYR A 225 -4.14 -11.26 8.16
CA TYR A 225 -3.97 -11.48 9.60
C TYR A 225 -3.74 -12.95 10.00
N LYS A 226 -4.00 -13.92 9.11
CA LYS A 226 -3.86 -15.35 9.46
C LYS A 226 -2.43 -15.80 9.67
N ASN A 227 -1.46 -15.07 9.14
CA ASN A 227 -0.03 -15.37 9.26
C ASN A 227 0.78 -14.25 9.92
N ASP A 228 0.13 -13.12 10.24
CA ASP A 228 0.74 -11.96 10.88
C ASP A 228 0.12 -11.71 12.25
N TYR A 229 0.85 -12.09 13.30
CA TYR A 229 0.35 -11.90 14.67
C TYR A 229 0.39 -10.44 15.12
N ALA A 230 1.41 -9.68 14.69
CA ALA A 230 1.49 -8.26 15.05
C ALA A 230 0.37 -7.46 14.39
N GLY A 231 0.09 -7.73 13.10
CA GLY A 231 -1.03 -7.14 12.40
C GLY A 231 -2.39 -7.54 13.00
N LEU A 232 -2.58 -8.84 13.35
CA LEU A 232 -3.79 -9.28 14.04
C LEU A 232 -3.96 -8.57 15.38
N TYR A 233 -2.87 -8.41 16.14
CA TYR A 233 -2.90 -7.74 17.43
C TYR A 233 -3.29 -6.26 17.29
N ALA A 234 -2.66 -5.55 16.34
CA ALA A 234 -2.98 -4.16 16.02
C ALA A 234 -4.45 -3.99 15.66
N GLU A 235 -4.95 -4.79 14.74
CA GLU A 235 -6.34 -4.75 14.29
C GLU A 235 -7.32 -5.06 15.43
N CYS A 236 -7.02 -6.04 16.28
CA CYS A 236 -7.84 -6.32 17.47
C CYS A 236 -7.83 -5.15 18.46
N LEU A 237 -6.69 -4.47 18.63
CA LEU A 237 -6.58 -3.30 19.49
C LEU A 237 -7.38 -2.12 18.93
N ILE A 238 -7.28 -1.87 17.62
CA ILE A 238 -8.06 -0.84 16.91
C ILE A 238 -9.56 -1.07 17.17
N ARG A 239 -10.06 -2.29 16.91
CA ARG A 239 -11.46 -2.63 17.10
C ARG A 239 -11.89 -2.51 18.57
N ALA A 240 -11.03 -2.88 19.51
CA ALA A 240 -11.29 -2.71 20.93
C ALA A 240 -11.44 -1.23 21.28
N VAL A 241 -10.55 -0.36 20.78
CA VAL A 241 -10.62 1.09 21.00
C VAL A 241 -11.87 1.69 20.34
N GLU A 242 -12.24 1.24 19.13
CA GLU A 242 -13.49 1.68 18.48
C GLU A 242 -14.72 1.36 19.30
N ILE A 243 -14.81 0.14 19.86
CA ILE A 243 -15.92 -0.26 20.75
C ILE A 243 -16.03 0.66 21.97
N GLU A 244 -14.90 1.10 22.51
CA GLU A 244 -14.89 2.03 23.65
C GLU A 244 -15.29 3.45 23.25
N LEU A 245 -14.79 3.94 22.11
CA LEU A 245 -15.10 5.27 21.56
C LEU A 245 -16.56 5.41 21.11
N ASP A 246 -17.22 4.31 20.76
CA ASP A 246 -18.63 4.32 20.36
C ASP A 246 -19.60 4.51 21.52
N HIS A 247 -19.12 4.50 22.77
CA HIS A 247 -19.94 4.70 23.99
C HIS A 247 -21.21 3.85 24.01
N LEU A 248 -21.09 2.59 23.62
CA LEU A 248 -22.22 1.67 23.51
C LEU A 248 -22.83 1.34 24.84
N THR A 249 -24.14 1.03 24.85
CA THR A 249 -24.76 0.41 26.02
C THR A 249 -24.11 -0.95 26.34
N PRO A 250 -24.14 -1.43 27.60
CA PRO A 250 -23.48 -2.69 27.98
C PRO A 250 -23.85 -3.87 27.06
N ASP A 251 -25.13 -4.00 26.69
CA ASP A 251 -25.59 -5.09 25.82
C ASP A 251 -25.04 -4.94 24.38
N ARG A 252 -24.99 -3.74 23.84
CA ARG A 252 -24.43 -3.46 22.52
C ARG A 252 -22.91 -3.64 22.51
N ARG A 253 -22.22 -3.21 23.57
CA ARG A 253 -20.77 -3.44 23.75
C ARG A 253 -20.47 -4.93 23.76
N ALA A 254 -21.20 -5.72 24.54
CA ALA A 254 -21.05 -7.16 24.57
C ALA A 254 -21.33 -7.81 23.21
N ALA A 255 -22.35 -7.36 22.50
CA ALA A 255 -22.68 -7.84 21.16
C ALA A 255 -21.57 -7.50 20.14
N ALA A 256 -20.99 -6.29 20.18
CA ALA A 256 -19.87 -5.89 19.31
C ALA A 256 -18.62 -6.73 19.56
N ILE A 257 -18.28 -6.98 20.82
CA ILE A 257 -17.16 -7.87 21.20
C ILE A 257 -17.40 -9.29 20.67
N ASN A 258 -18.61 -9.84 20.87
CA ASN A 258 -18.94 -11.19 20.38
C ASN A 258 -18.90 -11.28 18.86
N ALA A 259 -19.34 -10.23 18.15
CA ALA A 259 -19.28 -10.18 16.70
C ALA A 259 -17.83 -10.16 16.21
N ALA A 260 -16.98 -9.33 16.79
CA ALA A 260 -15.56 -9.27 16.43
C ALA A 260 -14.85 -10.62 16.68
N GLU A 261 -15.11 -11.26 17.83
CA GLU A 261 -14.57 -12.60 18.12
C GLU A 261 -15.10 -13.65 17.13
N GLY A 262 -16.38 -13.58 16.78
CA GLY A 262 -17.00 -14.44 15.78
C GLY A 262 -16.36 -14.30 14.39
N ASP A 263 -15.91 -13.11 14.03
CA ASP A 263 -15.21 -12.83 12.77
C ASP A 263 -13.72 -13.23 12.81
N GLY A 264 -13.18 -13.60 13.99
CA GLY A 264 -11.81 -14.09 14.16
C GLY A 264 -10.87 -13.12 14.88
N TYR A 265 -11.34 -11.93 15.26
CA TYR A 265 -10.55 -10.94 16.01
C TYR A 265 -10.55 -11.30 17.51
N ILE A 266 -9.95 -12.43 17.81
CA ILE A 266 -10.06 -13.13 19.12
C ILE A 266 -9.45 -12.38 20.31
N LEU A 267 -8.59 -11.39 20.06
CA LEU A 267 -7.96 -10.59 21.11
C LEU A 267 -8.82 -9.37 21.51
N VAL A 268 -9.92 -9.08 20.83
CA VAL A 268 -10.77 -7.91 21.14
C VAL A 268 -11.25 -7.95 22.58
N ARG A 269 -11.74 -9.09 23.07
CA ARG A 269 -12.26 -9.20 24.44
C ARG A 269 -11.20 -8.98 25.52
N PRO A 270 -10.04 -9.68 25.51
CA PRO A 270 -9.02 -9.41 26.53
C PRO A 270 -8.46 -7.97 26.40
N LEU A 271 -8.38 -7.41 25.19
CA LEU A 271 -7.94 -6.02 24.99
C LEU A 271 -8.95 -5.02 25.56
N VAL A 272 -10.25 -5.22 25.32
CA VAL A 272 -11.31 -4.41 25.95
C VAL A 272 -11.19 -4.44 27.47
N THR A 273 -10.92 -5.62 28.07
CA THR A 273 -10.70 -5.75 29.51
C THR A 273 -9.47 -4.96 29.98
N GLN A 274 -8.40 -4.91 29.19
CA GLN A 274 -7.24 -4.10 29.51
C GLN A 274 -7.50 -2.59 29.29
N LEU A 275 -8.31 -2.23 28.31
CA LEU A 275 -8.74 -0.83 28.10
C LEU A 275 -9.61 -0.32 29.25
N ASP A 276 -10.46 -1.17 29.86
CA ASP A 276 -11.20 -0.81 31.10
C ASP A 276 -10.22 -0.43 32.22
N LYS A 277 -9.12 -1.17 32.39
CA LYS A 277 -8.06 -0.82 33.36
C LYS A 277 -7.31 0.44 32.95
N PHE A 278 -6.98 0.56 31.66
CA PHE A 278 -6.32 1.74 31.11
C PHE A 278 -7.06 3.03 31.46
N GLN A 279 -8.38 3.02 31.46
CA GLN A 279 -9.17 4.21 31.84
C GLN A 279 -9.03 4.59 33.33
N THR A 280 -8.53 3.72 34.18
CA THR A 280 -8.33 3.98 35.62
C THR A 280 -6.93 4.44 35.98
N ILE A 281 -6.00 4.48 35.03
CA ILE A 281 -4.60 4.87 35.22
C ILE A 281 -4.26 6.13 34.41
N GLU A 282 -3.14 6.79 34.69
CA GLU A 282 -2.75 8.04 34.03
C GLU A 282 -1.87 7.88 32.78
N PRO A 283 -1.02 6.84 32.60
CA PRO A 283 -0.09 6.74 31.46
C PRO A 283 -0.79 6.78 30.10
N SER A 284 -0.06 7.17 29.04
CA SER A 284 -0.54 7.04 27.66
C SER A 284 -0.61 5.57 27.24
N ILE A 285 -1.34 5.30 26.15
CA ILE A 285 -1.45 3.92 25.61
C ILE A 285 -0.08 3.34 25.26
N GLN A 286 0.82 4.15 24.73
CA GLN A 286 2.18 3.75 24.38
C GLN A 286 2.96 3.24 25.60
N LEU A 287 2.83 3.93 26.72
CA LEU A 287 3.49 3.53 27.97
C LEU A 287 2.82 2.31 28.62
N TYR A 288 1.51 2.18 28.49
CA TYR A 288 0.75 1.07 29.07
C TYR A 288 0.78 -0.19 28.22
N PHE A 289 1.05 -0.08 26.92
CA PHE A 289 0.96 -1.20 25.96
C PHE A 289 1.75 -2.45 26.40
N PRO A 290 3.00 -2.38 26.90
CA PRO A 290 3.73 -3.58 27.34
C PRO A 290 3.03 -4.33 28.48
N GLU A 291 2.46 -3.62 29.45
CA GLU A 291 1.70 -4.21 30.55
C GLU A 291 0.41 -4.85 30.02
N MET A 292 -0.34 -4.13 29.18
CA MET A 292 -1.55 -4.62 28.53
C MET A 292 -1.28 -5.91 27.74
N ALA A 293 -0.19 -5.95 26.97
CA ALA A 293 0.15 -7.08 26.11
C ALA A 293 0.56 -8.32 26.94
N THR A 294 1.38 -8.14 27.98
CA THR A 294 1.82 -9.24 28.85
C THR A 294 0.72 -9.77 29.75
N ALA A 295 -0.34 -9.00 30.00
CA ALA A 295 -1.50 -9.45 30.76
C ALA A 295 -2.38 -10.46 30.01
N ILE A 296 -2.19 -10.63 28.69
CA ILE A 296 -2.96 -11.59 27.88
C ILE A 296 -2.32 -12.98 28.00
N SER A 297 -2.93 -13.84 28.80
CA SER A 297 -2.48 -15.23 28.99
C SER A 297 -2.91 -16.10 27.81
N ALA A 298 -1.95 -16.64 27.05
CA ALA A 298 -2.24 -17.58 25.98
C ALA A 298 -2.99 -18.82 26.44
N GLY A 299 -2.72 -19.31 27.66
CA GLY A 299 -3.37 -20.48 28.22
C GLY A 299 -4.85 -20.23 28.53
N ASP A 300 -5.14 -19.15 29.25
CA ASP A 300 -6.51 -18.80 29.65
C ASP A 300 -7.36 -18.47 28.40
N GLU A 301 -6.80 -17.69 27.47
CA GLU A 301 -7.48 -17.36 26.22
C GLU A 301 -7.71 -18.60 25.34
N SER A 302 -6.73 -19.50 25.23
CA SER A 302 -6.93 -20.76 24.50
C SER A 302 -8.02 -21.63 25.12
N HIS A 303 -8.18 -21.59 26.45
CA HIS A 303 -9.26 -22.29 27.09
C HIS A 303 -10.62 -21.65 26.83
N ARG A 304 -10.71 -20.32 26.98
CA ARG A 304 -11.94 -19.54 26.72
C ARG A 304 -12.42 -19.68 25.28
N LEU A 305 -11.50 -19.64 24.32
CA LEU A 305 -11.80 -19.69 22.89
C LEU A 305 -12.34 -21.04 22.39
N LYS A 306 -12.30 -22.11 23.21
CA LYS A 306 -12.91 -23.39 22.84
C LYS A 306 -14.43 -23.29 22.66
N ASP A 307 -15.06 -22.36 23.38
CA ASP A 307 -16.51 -22.16 23.33
C ASP A 307 -16.94 -21.11 22.31
N VAL A 308 -15.98 -20.41 21.68
CA VAL A 308 -16.26 -19.40 20.66
C VAL A 308 -16.58 -20.07 19.32
N LYS A 309 -17.73 -19.72 18.74
CA LYS A 309 -18.14 -20.18 17.41
C LYS A 309 -17.82 -19.09 16.41
N PHE A 310 -16.91 -19.38 15.49
CA PHE A 310 -16.64 -18.48 14.39
C PHE A 310 -17.82 -18.39 13.43
N ALA A 311 -18.06 -17.18 12.93
CA ALA A 311 -19.10 -16.93 11.96
C ALA A 311 -18.73 -17.62 10.62
N PRO A 312 -19.70 -18.20 9.91
CA PRO A 312 -19.45 -18.79 8.61
C PRO A 312 -18.93 -17.73 7.63
N ALA A 313 -18.20 -18.17 6.61
CA ALA A 313 -17.79 -17.28 5.53
C ALA A 313 -19.01 -16.53 4.97
N VAL A 314 -18.84 -15.25 4.67
CA VAL A 314 -19.86 -14.48 3.96
C VAL A 314 -19.89 -15.05 2.54
N VAL A 315 -20.98 -15.71 2.18
CA VAL A 315 -21.27 -15.99 0.78
C VAL A 315 -21.75 -14.67 0.21
N GLU A 316 -20.87 -13.93 -0.45
CA GLU A 316 -21.31 -12.82 -1.28
C GLU A 316 -22.25 -13.39 -2.32
N SER A 317 -23.51 -13.04 -2.21
CA SER A 317 -24.50 -13.35 -3.22
C SER A 317 -24.30 -12.39 -4.39
N ASP A 318 -23.25 -12.61 -5.18
CA ASP A 318 -23.19 -12.08 -6.52
C ASP A 318 -24.22 -12.82 -7.36
N ALA A 319 -25.30 -12.14 -7.65
CA ALA A 319 -26.17 -12.54 -8.74
C ALA A 319 -25.34 -12.51 -10.03
N GLU A 320 -25.28 -13.70 -10.67
CA GLU A 320 -24.82 -13.93 -12.04
C GLU A 320 -23.33 -13.77 -12.34
N THR A 321 -22.59 -14.81 -12.09
CA THR A 321 -21.86 -15.59 -13.12
C THR A 321 -21.27 -16.83 -12.44
N THR A 322 -21.58 -18.01 -12.91
CA THR A 322 -20.88 -19.26 -12.57
C THR A 322 -19.44 -19.13 -13.06
N VAL A 323 -18.61 -18.44 -12.28
CA VAL A 323 -17.16 -18.42 -12.48
C VAL A 323 -16.65 -19.78 -12.01
N ASP A 324 -15.99 -20.50 -12.91
CA ASP A 324 -15.33 -21.79 -12.63
C ASP A 324 -14.49 -21.64 -11.34
N ALA A 325 -14.65 -22.57 -10.40
CA ALA A 325 -13.95 -22.56 -9.12
C ALA A 325 -12.42 -22.44 -9.28
N ALA A 326 -11.87 -22.97 -10.39
CA ALA A 326 -10.47 -22.82 -10.75
C ALA A 326 -10.09 -21.36 -11.09
N VAL A 327 -10.97 -20.63 -11.76
CA VAL A 327 -10.77 -19.21 -12.09
C VAL A 327 -10.85 -18.34 -10.83
N LEU A 328 -11.78 -18.68 -9.92
CA LEU A 328 -11.90 -17.98 -8.64
C LEU A 328 -10.66 -18.22 -7.75
N ALA A 329 -10.18 -19.46 -7.68
CA ALA A 329 -8.97 -19.81 -6.94
C ALA A 329 -7.73 -19.09 -7.52
N ALA A 330 -7.56 -19.07 -8.85
CA ALA A 330 -6.47 -18.36 -9.52
C ALA A 330 -6.54 -16.85 -9.29
N ARG A 331 -7.76 -16.27 -9.27
CA ARG A 331 -7.98 -14.86 -8.97
C ARG A 331 -7.61 -14.52 -7.52
N THR A 332 -8.03 -15.37 -6.58
CA THR A 332 -7.70 -15.21 -5.15
C THR A 332 -6.18 -15.27 -4.94
N GLU A 333 -5.52 -16.25 -5.56
CA GLU A 333 -4.07 -16.42 -5.49
C GLU A 333 -3.31 -15.22 -6.08
N ALA A 334 -3.79 -14.66 -7.20
CA ALA A 334 -3.22 -13.46 -7.79
C ALA A 334 -3.34 -12.23 -6.86
N ILE A 335 -4.49 -12.07 -6.19
CA ILE A 335 -4.71 -10.99 -5.21
C ILE A 335 -3.79 -11.16 -4.00
N GLU A 336 -3.66 -12.38 -3.47
CA GLU A 336 -2.78 -12.67 -2.34
C GLU A 336 -1.31 -12.39 -2.68
N LYS A 337 -0.87 -12.78 -3.87
CA LYS A 337 0.49 -12.52 -4.36
C LYS A 337 0.76 -11.02 -4.45
N GLU A 338 -0.16 -10.26 -5.03
CA GLU A 338 -0.01 -8.82 -5.19
C GLU A 338 0.08 -8.10 -3.83
N ARG A 339 -0.80 -8.44 -2.89
CA ARG A 339 -0.75 -7.87 -1.53
C ARG A 339 0.58 -8.18 -0.82
N ALA A 340 1.07 -9.41 -0.97
CA ALA A 340 2.35 -9.78 -0.37
C ALA A 340 3.51 -8.97 -0.98
N LEU A 341 3.49 -8.73 -2.30
CA LEU A 341 4.47 -7.88 -2.98
C LEU A 341 4.39 -6.45 -2.46
N GLU A 342 3.20 -5.86 -2.39
CA GLU A 342 2.97 -4.51 -1.87
C GLU A 342 3.49 -4.36 -0.42
N GLN A 343 3.27 -5.38 0.42
CA GLN A 343 3.79 -5.38 1.78
C GLN A 343 5.33 -5.38 1.81
N GLY A 344 5.98 -6.22 1.01
CA GLY A 344 7.44 -6.25 0.90
C GLY A 344 8.01 -4.91 0.39
N GLU A 345 7.35 -4.31 -0.58
CA GLU A 345 7.70 -3.03 -1.18
C GLU A 345 7.56 -1.87 -0.17
N SER A 346 6.50 -1.87 0.62
CA SER A 346 6.31 -0.87 1.68
C SER A 346 7.42 -0.92 2.75
N LEU A 347 7.96 -2.10 3.04
CA LEU A 347 9.07 -2.26 3.96
C LEU A 347 10.40 -1.73 3.37
N ILE A 348 10.62 -1.82 2.04
CA ILE A 348 11.74 -1.14 1.39
C ILE A 348 11.62 0.38 1.57
N VAL A 349 10.43 0.93 1.31
CA VAL A 349 10.16 2.36 1.48
C VAL A 349 10.39 2.80 2.93
N ALA A 350 9.96 1.99 3.90
CA ALA A 350 10.18 2.21 5.33
C ALA A 350 11.65 2.01 5.75
N LYS A 351 12.56 1.68 4.80
CA LYS A 351 13.97 1.35 5.06
C LYS A 351 14.17 0.18 6.04
N ASP A 352 13.17 -0.66 6.22
CA ASP A 352 13.24 -1.90 6.99
C ASP A 352 13.78 -3.04 6.11
N ALA A 353 15.10 -3.04 5.90
CA ALA A 353 15.75 -4.06 5.09
C ALA A 353 15.57 -5.50 5.63
N PRO A 354 15.65 -5.78 6.95
CA PRO A 354 15.37 -7.12 7.47
C PRO A 354 13.92 -7.57 7.25
N GLY A 355 12.96 -6.68 7.49
CA GLY A 355 11.54 -6.96 7.27
C GLY A 355 11.22 -7.20 5.80
N ALA A 356 11.72 -6.35 4.90
CA ALA A 356 11.58 -6.50 3.45
C ALA A 356 12.18 -7.82 2.96
N GLN A 357 13.38 -8.18 3.42
CA GLN A 357 14.01 -9.46 3.09
C GLN A 357 13.09 -10.63 3.46
N ALA A 358 12.61 -10.68 4.70
CA ALA A 358 11.75 -11.75 5.17
C ALA A 358 10.43 -11.85 4.37
N ALA A 359 9.85 -10.69 4.01
CA ALA A 359 8.65 -10.63 3.20
C ALA A 359 8.89 -11.20 1.78
N PHE A 360 9.91 -10.72 1.08
CA PHE A 360 10.20 -11.19 -0.28
C PHE A 360 10.70 -12.65 -0.32
N GLU A 361 11.39 -13.13 0.70
CA GLU A 361 11.74 -14.55 0.81
C GLU A 361 10.50 -15.44 0.91
N LYS A 362 9.50 -15.04 1.72
CA LYS A 362 8.20 -15.74 1.80
C LYS A 362 7.48 -15.76 0.44
N ILE A 363 7.49 -14.61 -0.27
CA ILE A 363 6.87 -14.51 -1.59
C ILE A 363 7.58 -15.45 -2.56
N ASN A 364 8.91 -15.44 -2.59
CA ASN A 364 9.68 -16.29 -3.49
C ASN A 364 9.56 -17.78 -3.17
N GLN A 365 9.31 -18.14 -1.89
CA GLN A 365 8.99 -19.53 -1.49
C GLN A 365 7.61 -19.97 -1.99
N ARG A 366 6.61 -19.10 -1.86
CA ARG A 366 5.22 -19.43 -2.25
C ARG A 366 5.00 -19.34 -3.76
N TRP A 367 5.61 -18.35 -4.42
CA TRP A 367 5.53 -18.09 -5.86
C TRP A 367 6.93 -17.95 -6.47
N PRO A 368 7.64 -19.07 -6.66
CA PRO A 368 9.01 -19.05 -7.14
C PRO A 368 9.14 -18.34 -8.49
N GLY A 369 10.21 -17.57 -8.65
CA GLY A 369 10.52 -16.89 -9.90
C GLY A 369 9.64 -15.67 -10.20
N THR A 370 8.95 -15.10 -9.20
CA THR A 370 8.26 -13.82 -9.32
C THR A 370 9.29 -12.70 -9.51
N PRO A 371 9.34 -12.02 -10.68
CA PRO A 371 10.40 -11.04 -10.97
C PRO A 371 10.47 -9.90 -9.96
N ARG A 372 9.33 -9.32 -9.56
CA ARG A 372 9.27 -8.25 -8.56
C ARG A 372 9.79 -8.69 -7.19
N ALA A 373 9.54 -9.93 -6.77
CA ALA A 373 10.06 -10.44 -5.50
C ALA A 373 11.59 -10.61 -5.53
N VAL A 374 12.13 -11.14 -6.62
CA VAL A 374 13.59 -11.30 -6.80
C VAL A 374 14.27 -9.94 -6.88
N TYR A 375 13.65 -8.97 -7.57
CA TYR A 375 14.12 -7.59 -7.62
C TYR A 375 14.11 -6.94 -6.22
N GLY A 376 13.02 -7.10 -5.47
CA GLY A 376 12.90 -6.62 -4.11
C GLY A 376 13.98 -7.19 -3.19
N LEU A 377 14.31 -8.48 -3.30
CA LEU A 377 15.43 -9.10 -2.59
C LEU A 377 16.78 -8.49 -2.99
N ALA A 378 16.98 -8.19 -4.27
CA ALA A 378 18.21 -7.56 -4.74
C ALA A 378 18.37 -6.13 -4.20
N VAL A 379 17.30 -5.32 -4.24
CA VAL A 379 17.29 -3.99 -3.64
C VAL A 379 17.54 -4.05 -2.14
N THR A 380 16.92 -5.00 -1.44
CA THR A 380 17.13 -5.22 -0.01
C THR A 380 18.58 -5.58 0.31
N ALA A 381 19.24 -6.41 -0.52
CA ALA A 381 20.65 -6.73 -0.38
C ALA A 381 21.54 -5.47 -0.57
N MET A 382 21.18 -4.59 -1.51
CA MET A 382 21.85 -3.29 -1.65
C MET A 382 21.73 -2.43 -0.39
N MET A 383 20.52 -2.34 0.19
CA MET A 383 20.28 -1.61 1.44
C MET A 383 21.11 -2.18 2.60
N GLN A 384 21.37 -3.48 2.62
CA GLN A 384 22.20 -4.18 3.61
C GLN A 384 23.69 -4.10 3.31
N GLN A 385 24.11 -3.36 2.26
CA GLN A 385 25.49 -3.24 1.81
C GLN A 385 26.11 -4.59 1.41
N ASP A 386 25.30 -5.49 0.83
CA ASP A 386 25.74 -6.79 0.30
C ASP A 386 25.65 -6.80 -1.24
N PRO A 387 26.61 -6.13 -1.93
CA PRO A 387 26.58 -6.02 -3.39
C PRO A 387 26.73 -7.35 -4.10
N ASP A 388 27.45 -8.31 -3.52
CA ASP A 388 27.64 -9.63 -4.12
C ASP A 388 26.33 -10.40 -4.19
N ARG A 389 25.56 -10.37 -3.11
CA ARG A 389 24.22 -10.96 -3.06
C ARG A 389 23.26 -10.24 -4.00
N ALA A 390 23.29 -8.92 -4.05
CA ALA A 390 22.47 -8.13 -4.96
C ALA A 390 22.78 -8.50 -6.43
N LYS A 391 24.07 -8.54 -6.82
CA LYS A 391 24.52 -8.93 -8.16
C LYS A 391 24.01 -10.34 -8.52
N ALA A 392 24.14 -11.30 -7.61
CA ALA A 392 23.66 -12.67 -7.83
C ALA A 392 22.13 -12.73 -8.04
N LEU A 393 21.36 -11.94 -7.28
CA LEU A 393 19.89 -11.88 -7.40
C LEU A 393 19.47 -11.23 -8.72
N PHE A 394 20.08 -10.12 -9.15
CA PHE A 394 19.83 -9.53 -10.45
C PHE A 394 20.17 -10.48 -11.60
N GLN A 395 21.28 -11.23 -11.49
CA GLN A 395 21.63 -12.26 -12.47
C GLN A 395 20.61 -13.40 -12.51
N ASN A 396 20.08 -13.79 -11.35
CA ASN A 396 19.02 -14.80 -11.28
C ASN A 396 17.75 -14.30 -11.97
N LEU A 397 17.35 -13.05 -11.68
CA LEU A 397 16.19 -12.42 -12.30
C LEU A 397 16.31 -12.39 -13.83
N THR A 398 17.42 -11.87 -14.35
CA THR A 398 17.61 -11.74 -15.81
C THR A 398 17.70 -13.09 -16.53
N LYS A 399 18.22 -14.13 -15.85
CA LYS A 399 18.27 -15.51 -16.39
C LYS A 399 16.92 -16.21 -16.34
N SER A 400 16.06 -15.90 -15.38
CA SER A 400 14.74 -16.53 -15.22
C SER A 400 13.74 -16.05 -16.28
N VAL A 401 13.95 -14.85 -16.82
CA VAL A 401 13.14 -14.30 -17.91
C VAL A 401 13.74 -14.76 -19.24
N LYS A 402 13.04 -15.69 -19.90
CA LYS A 402 13.47 -16.18 -21.21
C LYS A 402 13.41 -15.03 -22.23
N GLN A 403 14.49 -14.81 -22.99
CA GLN A 403 14.59 -13.75 -23.99
C GLN A 403 13.49 -13.77 -25.06
N ASP A 404 12.89 -14.94 -25.34
CA ASP A 404 11.87 -15.12 -26.35
C ASP A 404 10.45 -15.25 -25.80
N ALA A 405 10.26 -15.13 -24.47
CA ALA A 405 8.94 -15.15 -23.85
C ALA A 405 8.42 -13.72 -23.65
N PRO A 406 7.13 -13.46 -23.89
CA PRO A 406 6.57 -12.16 -23.58
C PRO A 406 6.72 -11.87 -22.08
N ILE A 407 7.41 -10.77 -21.78
CA ILE A 407 7.55 -10.26 -20.41
C ILE A 407 6.18 -9.68 -20.01
N ALA A 408 5.67 -10.05 -18.86
CA ALA A 408 4.44 -9.44 -18.36
C ALA A 408 4.64 -7.91 -18.25
N PRO A 409 3.66 -7.08 -18.64
CA PRO A 409 3.81 -5.63 -18.65
C PRO A 409 4.33 -5.06 -17.31
N GLY A 410 3.88 -5.64 -16.18
CA GLY A 410 4.32 -5.23 -14.84
C GLY A 410 5.76 -5.63 -14.47
N ASP A 411 6.39 -6.53 -15.22
CA ASP A 411 7.74 -7.04 -14.92
C ASP A 411 8.82 -6.39 -15.80
N ALA A 412 8.45 -5.70 -16.89
CA ALA A 412 9.40 -5.11 -17.83
C ALA A 412 10.34 -4.09 -17.16
N GLY A 413 9.80 -3.30 -16.22
CA GLY A 413 10.57 -2.33 -15.46
C GLY A 413 11.67 -2.98 -14.64
N VAL A 414 11.31 -3.94 -13.78
CA VAL A 414 12.27 -4.61 -12.88
C VAL A 414 13.32 -5.42 -13.65
N VAL A 415 12.96 -5.97 -14.82
CA VAL A 415 13.92 -6.68 -15.69
C VAL A 415 14.92 -5.71 -16.33
N ALA A 416 14.42 -4.59 -16.86
CA ALA A 416 15.29 -3.58 -17.48
C ALA A 416 16.26 -2.98 -16.43
N TRP A 417 15.75 -2.66 -15.24
CA TRP A 417 16.57 -2.15 -14.17
C TRP A 417 17.58 -3.17 -13.65
N ALA A 418 17.24 -4.45 -13.58
CA ALA A 418 18.19 -5.50 -13.23
C ALA A 418 19.40 -5.51 -14.18
N HIS A 419 19.17 -5.37 -15.48
CA HIS A 419 20.25 -5.23 -16.47
C HIS A 419 21.06 -3.94 -16.28
N VAL A 420 20.42 -2.81 -15.94
CA VAL A 420 21.13 -1.56 -15.64
C VAL A 420 22.06 -1.74 -14.42
N TYR A 421 21.55 -2.35 -13.34
CA TYR A 421 22.38 -2.59 -12.15
C TYR A 421 23.53 -3.56 -12.43
N LEU A 422 23.30 -4.63 -13.19
CA LEU A 422 24.37 -5.53 -13.60
C LEU A 422 25.45 -4.80 -14.40
N GLY A 423 25.05 -3.93 -15.33
CA GLY A 423 26.00 -3.09 -16.05
C GLY A 423 26.80 -2.15 -15.15
N ARG A 424 26.16 -1.56 -14.13
CA ARG A 424 26.85 -0.74 -13.12
C ARG A 424 27.85 -1.55 -12.30
N PHE A 425 27.49 -2.75 -11.85
CA PHE A 425 28.40 -3.64 -11.14
C PHE A 425 29.61 -4.02 -12.01
N ASP A 426 29.38 -4.36 -13.29
CA ASP A 426 30.46 -4.72 -14.19
C ASP A 426 31.39 -3.53 -14.51
N ASP A 427 30.85 -2.30 -14.57
CA ASP A 427 31.68 -1.08 -14.68
C ASP A 427 32.54 -0.87 -13.41
N LEU A 428 32.02 -1.15 -12.22
CA LEU A 428 32.74 -1.04 -10.96
C LEU A 428 33.81 -2.14 -10.80
N ASP A 429 33.61 -3.30 -11.44
CA ASP A 429 34.56 -4.41 -11.50
C ASP A 429 35.57 -4.24 -12.66
N ASP A 430 35.63 -3.04 -13.28
CA ASP A 430 36.49 -2.75 -14.45
C ASP A 430 36.22 -3.64 -15.66
N ASN A 431 35.04 -4.26 -15.75
CA ASN A 431 34.62 -5.15 -16.82
C ASN A 431 33.71 -4.45 -17.84
N ARG A 432 34.23 -3.39 -18.45
CA ARG A 432 33.48 -2.55 -19.40
C ARG A 432 32.83 -3.32 -20.55
N PRO A 433 33.47 -4.36 -21.17
CA PRO A 433 32.80 -5.10 -22.25
C PRO A 433 31.50 -5.78 -21.78
N GLN A 434 31.47 -6.34 -20.59
CA GLN A 434 30.27 -6.97 -20.00
C GLN A 434 29.24 -5.93 -19.61
N ALA A 435 29.67 -4.81 -19.01
CA ALA A 435 28.78 -3.70 -18.68
C ALA A 435 28.00 -3.18 -19.91
N LEU A 436 28.71 -3.01 -21.05
CA LEU A 436 28.09 -2.61 -22.31
C LEU A 436 27.09 -3.65 -22.84
N ALA A 437 27.33 -4.93 -22.61
CA ALA A 437 26.39 -5.99 -22.97
C ALA A 437 25.10 -5.88 -22.13
N GLU A 438 25.22 -5.70 -20.84
CA GLU A 438 24.09 -5.56 -19.90
C GLU A 438 23.26 -4.31 -20.22
N TYR A 439 23.87 -3.15 -20.43
CA TYR A 439 23.15 -1.92 -20.83
C TYR A 439 22.40 -2.09 -22.14
N ARG A 440 22.96 -2.82 -23.11
CA ARG A 440 22.24 -3.10 -24.38
C ARG A 440 21.06 -4.04 -24.17
N LEU A 441 21.19 -5.02 -23.26
CA LEU A 441 20.06 -5.88 -22.88
C LEU A 441 18.95 -5.06 -22.20
N ALA A 442 19.29 -4.14 -21.31
CA ALA A 442 18.31 -3.22 -20.73
C ALA A 442 17.54 -2.43 -21.78
N LEU A 443 18.25 -1.93 -22.80
CA LEU A 443 17.62 -1.18 -23.91
C LEU A 443 16.75 -2.07 -24.82
N ALA A 444 17.01 -3.37 -24.87
CA ALA A 444 16.29 -4.33 -25.68
C ALA A 444 15.03 -4.90 -24.99
N VAL A 445 14.82 -4.64 -23.68
CA VAL A 445 13.63 -5.11 -22.96
C VAL A 445 12.38 -4.45 -23.56
N PRO A 446 11.42 -5.21 -24.10
CA PRO A 446 10.17 -4.65 -24.61
C PRO A 446 9.38 -4.02 -23.46
N GLY A 447 8.93 -2.79 -23.62
CA GLY A 447 8.23 -2.06 -22.57
C GLY A 447 9.14 -1.55 -21.45
N ALA A 448 10.47 -1.55 -21.65
CA ALA A 448 11.40 -0.96 -20.70
C ALA A 448 11.05 0.52 -20.45
N PRO A 449 10.97 0.98 -19.20
CA PRO A 449 10.64 2.36 -18.88
C PRO A 449 11.69 3.34 -19.39
N VAL A 450 11.28 4.59 -19.63
CA VAL A 450 12.16 5.65 -20.18
C VAL A 450 13.37 5.85 -19.28
N SER A 451 13.17 5.86 -17.97
CA SER A 451 14.23 6.03 -16.97
C SER A 451 15.30 4.92 -17.06
N ALA A 452 14.88 3.65 -17.15
CA ALA A 452 15.80 2.54 -17.34
C ALA A 452 16.56 2.63 -18.67
N ARG A 453 15.87 3.02 -19.76
CA ARG A 453 16.50 3.27 -21.06
C ARG A 453 17.50 4.42 -21.01
N GLN A 454 17.16 5.52 -20.33
CA GLN A 454 18.06 6.66 -20.16
C GLN A 454 19.29 6.27 -19.32
N ALA A 455 19.09 5.55 -18.21
CA ALA A 455 20.18 5.05 -17.40
C ALA A 455 21.11 4.09 -18.20
N ALA A 456 20.52 3.19 -18.97
CA ALA A 456 21.27 2.29 -19.85
C ALA A 456 22.02 3.05 -20.95
N GLN A 457 21.39 4.05 -21.59
CA GLN A 457 22.05 4.92 -22.58
C GLN A 457 23.20 5.69 -21.96
N GLY A 458 23.01 6.26 -20.77
CA GLY A 458 24.08 6.90 -20.01
C GLY A 458 25.22 5.95 -19.72
N GLY A 459 24.91 4.72 -19.30
CA GLY A 459 25.88 3.66 -19.06
C GLY A 459 26.63 3.24 -20.33
N VAL A 460 25.99 3.21 -21.50
CA VAL A 460 26.66 2.95 -22.78
C VAL A 460 27.65 4.06 -23.14
N GLN A 461 27.29 5.31 -22.87
CA GLN A 461 28.12 6.48 -23.20
C GLN A 461 29.32 6.62 -22.26
N LYS A 462 29.11 6.38 -20.97
CA LYS A 462 30.12 6.57 -19.92
C LYS A 462 30.03 5.44 -18.90
N ALA A 463 31.20 4.89 -18.52
CA ALA A 463 31.25 3.89 -17.46
C ALA A 463 30.68 4.49 -16.15
N PHE A 464 29.88 3.70 -15.46
CA PHE A 464 29.35 4.08 -14.15
C PHE A 464 30.49 4.19 -13.15
N GLN A 465 30.47 5.23 -12.35
CA GLN A 465 31.43 5.46 -11.26
C GLN A 465 30.67 5.57 -9.95
N GLN A 466 31.19 4.99 -8.91
CA GLN A 466 30.60 5.10 -7.60
C GLN A 466 30.45 6.58 -7.21
N PRO A 467 29.26 7.02 -6.77
CA PRO A 467 29.10 8.36 -6.25
C PRO A 467 30.09 8.65 -5.12
N VAL A 468 30.58 9.88 -5.05
CA VAL A 468 31.56 10.31 -4.03
C VAL A 468 30.91 10.27 -2.62
N ASP A 469 29.59 10.37 -2.52
CA ASP A 469 28.83 10.19 -1.30
C ASP A 469 28.48 8.71 -1.09
N PRO A 470 29.01 8.07 -0.02
CA PRO A 470 28.68 6.65 0.25
C PRO A 470 27.19 6.41 0.50
N ASN A 471 26.39 7.45 0.80
CA ASN A 471 24.94 7.34 0.98
C ASN A 471 24.14 7.51 -0.33
N ALA A 472 24.78 7.81 -1.45
CA ALA A 472 24.15 7.95 -2.76
C ALA A 472 23.76 6.62 -3.43
N TRP A 473 23.95 5.50 -2.76
CA TRP A 473 23.49 4.17 -3.16
C TRP A 473 22.13 3.79 -2.54
N HIS A 474 21.57 4.66 -1.69
CA HIS A 474 20.39 4.37 -0.89
C HIS A 474 19.22 5.26 -1.26
#